data_677a6b1c7d28de6b77e7ae90c420bc40
#
_entry.id   677a6b1c7d28de6b77e7ae90c420bc40
#
_cell.length_a   1.000
_cell.length_b   1.000
_cell.length_c   1.000
_cell.angle_alpha   90.00
_cell.angle_beta   90.00
_cell.angle_gamma   90.00
#
_symmetry.space_group_name_H-M   'P 1'
#
loop_
_entity.id
_entity.type
_entity.pdbx_description
1 polymer ?
#
loop_
_entity_poly.entity_id
_entity_poly.type
_entity_poly.pdbx_seq_one_letter_code
_entity_poly.pdbx_strand_id
1 'polypeptide(L)'
;FFKAMGADSAIEIIQNCTYKDYTEVGNSLDATSLDNMLAAIPYMKSINEYRKSVGLSELQVTYKLIAAAIANANYSDVKFGHSMQFDTSENLAWNYGTDPKPQWVDQEKAFFDQAVQELYGVTGLIGKDAADFYKSHSGIESYVNQHFKVAGYPATVGHYLHVISPEIGYMGMAVCSKGTMNGWKTDSFDTANLGWAGSGWNMNPISVDEYE
;
A
#
# COMPACT_ATOMS: atom_id res chain seq x y z
N PHE A 1 19.10 9.60 -5.63
CA PHE A 1 18.90 8.88 -4.38
C PHE A 1 19.45 7.45 -4.49
N PHE A 2 18.79 6.51 -5.19
CA PHE A 2 19.17 5.08 -5.22
C PHE A 2 20.63 4.83 -5.58
N LYS A 3 21.21 5.62 -6.51
CA LYS A 3 22.63 5.52 -6.86
C LYS A 3 23.54 5.87 -5.66
N ALA A 4 23.19 6.88 -4.90
CA ALA A 4 23.94 7.27 -3.70
C ALA A 4 23.85 6.21 -2.60
N MET A 5 22.75 5.46 -2.55
CA MET A 5 22.53 4.37 -1.61
C MET A 5 23.08 3.01 -2.09
N GLY A 6 23.68 2.94 -3.28
CA GLY A 6 24.17 1.68 -3.85
C GLY A 6 23.06 0.66 -4.18
N ALA A 7 21.83 1.14 -4.40
CA ALA A 7 20.65 0.32 -4.61
C ALA A 7 20.43 0.00 -6.11
N ASP A 8 21.35 -0.73 -6.72
CA ASP A 8 21.33 -1.04 -8.15
C ASP A 8 20.05 -1.74 -8.60
N SER A 9 19.52 -2.67 -7.80
CA SER A 9 18.27 -3.36 -8.10
C SER A 9 17.06 -2.42 -8.14
N ALA A 10 17.04 -1.36 -7.33
CA ALA A 10 16.02 -0.32 -7.37
C ALA A 10 16.11 0.51 -8.66
N ILE A 11 17.34 0.85 -9.07
CA ILE A 11 17.60 1.55 -10.33
C ILE A 11 17.12 0.71 -11.51
N GLU A 12 17.41 -0.59 -11.51
CA GLU A 12 16.98 -1.52 -12.55
C GLU A 12 15.45 -1.57 -12.67
N ILE A 13 14.71 -1.60 -11.55
CA ILE A 13 13.26 -1.55 -11.56
C ILE A 13 12.76 -0.27 -12.23
N ILE A 14 13.24 0.90 -11.80
CA ILE A 14 12.81 2.18 -12.36
C ILE A 14 13.08 2.28 -13.86
N GLN A 15 14.22 1.75 -14.33
CA GLN A 15 14.64 1.87 -15.72
C GLN A 15 14.05 0.82 -16.66
N ASN A 16 13.71 -0.36 -16.15
CA ASN A 16 13.40 -1.54 -16.96
C ASN A 16 12.06 -2.21 -16.68
N CYS A 17 11.23 -1.69 -15.76
CA CYS A 17 9.91 -2.24 -15.51
C CYS A 17 8.99 -2.10 -16.75
N THR A 18 7.91 -2.88 -16.78
CA THR A 18 6.99 -2.94 -17.93
C THR A 18 6.42 -1.57 -18.30
N TYR A 19 6.12 -0.77 -17.30
CA TYR A 19 5.47 0.54 -17.48
C TYR A 19 6.41 1.71 -17.16
N LYS A 20 7.70 1.57 -17.39
CA LYS A 20 8.72 2.60 -17.15
C LYS A 20 8.42 3.95 -17.82
N ASP A 21 7.71 3.94 -18.94
CA ASP A 21 7.38 5.15 -19.69
C ASP A 21 6.42 6.10 -18.94
N TYR A 22 5.80 5.63 -17.84
CA TYR A 22 5.04 6.48 -16.92
C TYR A 22 5.92 7.16 -15.87
N THR A 23 7.20 6.79 -15.77
CA THR A 23 8.15 7.41 -14.84
C THR A 23 8.91 8.54 -15.53
N GLU A 24 8.80 9.73 -14.97
CA GLU A 24 9.38 10.97 -15.50
C GLU A 24 10.44 11.50 -14.54
N VAL A 25 11.63 10.87 -14.52
CA VAL A 25 12.73 11.28 -13.64
C VAL A 25 13.07 12.76 -13.87
N GLY A 26 13.07 13.54 -12.79
CA GLY A 26 13.29 14.99 -12.82
C GLY A 26 12.02 15.83 -12.84
N ASN A 27 10.83 15.23 -13.02
CA ASN A 27 9.55 15.90 -12.81
C ASN A 27 9.26 15.95 -11.30
N SER A 28 9.04 17.15 -10.76
CA SER A 28 8.78 17.35 -9.32
C SER A 28 7.47 16.70 -8.82
N LEU A 29 6.54 16.38 -9.71
CA LEU A 29 5.28 15.72 -9.38
C LEU A 29 5.37 14.19 -9.52
N ASP A 30 6.46 13.66 -10.08
CA ASP A 30 6.70 12.23 -10.24
C ASP A 30 7.07 11.58 -8.90
N ALA A 31 6.72 10.32 -8.73
CA ALA A 31 7.04 9.58 -7.51
C ALA A 31 8.56 9.40 -7.26
N THR A 32 9.41 9.66 -8.28
CA THR A 32 10.87 9.69 -8.13
C THR A 32 11.40 11.00 -7.54
N SER A 33 10.58 12.04 -7.39
CA SER A 33 11.04 13.28 -6.77
C SER A 33 11.31 13.07 -5.28
N LEU A 34 12.34 13.72 -4.74
CA LEU A 34 12.68 13.61 -3.32
C LEU A 34 11.54 14.11 -2.43
N ASP A 35 10.83 15.15 -2.84
CA ASP A 35 9.69 15.69 -2.09
C ASP A 35 8.57 14.64 -1.96
N ASN A 36 8.24 13.92 -3.05
CA ASN A 36 7.24 12.87 -3.03
C ASN A 36 7.72 11.62 -2.27
N MET A 37 9.02 11.29 -2.35
CA MET A 37 9.59 10.21 -1.54
C MET A 37 9.50 10.53 -0.04
N LEU A 38 9.83 11.77 0.36
CA LEU A 38 9.68 12.24 1.74
C LEU A 38 8.21 12.29 2.18
N ALA A 39 7.29 12.67 1.29
CA ALA A 39 5.85 12.70 1.57
C ALA A 39 5.26 11.33 1.91
N ALA A 40 5.88 10.23 1.45
CA ALA A 40 5.43 8.88 1.75
C ALA A 40 5.81 8.39 3.17
N ILE A 41 6.82 8.99 3.81
CA ILE A 41 7.36 8.53 5.10
C ILE A 41 6.33 8.59 6.23
N PRO A 42 5.58 9.69 6.43
CA PRO A 42 4.53 9.73 7.46
C PRO A 42 3.48 8.63 7.30
N TYR A 43 3.17 8.22 6.06
CA TYR A 43 2.20 7.15 5.80
C TYR A 43 2.76 5.78 6.18
N MET A 44 4.03 5.51 5.90
CA MET A 44 4.71 4.29 6.36
C MET A 44 4.73 4.21 7.89
N LYS A 45 5.02 5.33 8.57
CA LYS A 45 4.99 5.42 10.04
C LYS A 45 3.59 5.16 10.59
N SER A 46 2.55 5.75 9.99
CA SER A 46 1.15 5.56 10.39
C SER A 46 0.71 4.08 10.29
N ILE A 47 1.09 3.38 9.23
CA ILE A 47 0.84 1.94 9.09
C ILE A 47 1.57 1.13 10.16
N ASN A 48 2.83 1.43 10.44
CA ASN A 48 3.61 0.74 11.46
C ASN A 48 3.09 1.01 12.88
N GLU A 49 2.66 2.22 13.19
CA GLU A 49 2.00 2.56 14.46
C GLU A 49 0.73 1.72 14.66
N TYR A 50 -0.09 1.60 13.60
CA TYR A 50 -1.28 0.76 13.66
C TYR A 50 -0.92 -0.71 13.88
N ARG A 51 0.01 -1.28 13.11
CA ARG A 51 0.45 -2.68 13.27
C ARG A 51 0.92 -2.96 14.70
N LYS A 52 1.74 -2.07 15.25
CA LYS A 52 2.21 -2.16 16.64
C LYS A 52 1.04 -2.10 17.64
N SER A 53 0.06 -1.25 17.42
CA SER A 53 -1.11 -1.12 18.30
C SER A 53 -1.97 -2.39 18.36
N VAL A 54 -1.91 -3.25 17.33
CA VAL A 54 -2.62 -4.52 17.26
C VAL A 54 -1.72 -5.75 17.46
N GLY A 55 -0.51 -5.54 18.00
CA GLY A 55 0.42 -6.61 18.39
C GLY A 55 1.19 -7.26 17.22
N LEU A 56 1.29 -6.59 16.08
CA LEU A 56 2.07 -7.03 14.93
C LEU A 56 3.43 -6.34 14.88
N SER A 57 4.42 -6.98 14.26
CA SER A 57 5.72 -6.37 13.99
C SER A 57 5.61 -5.22 13.00
N GLU A 58 6.43 -4.20 13.18
CA GLU A 58 6.62 -3.14 12.22
C GLU A 58 7.17 -3.71 10.90
N LEU A 59 6.75 -3.13 9.78
CA LEU A 59 7.29 -3.44 8.47
C LEU A 59 8.60 -2.68 8.27
N GLN A 60 9.59 -3.36 7.73
CA GLN A 60 10.84 -2.76 7.31
C GLN A 60 10.73 -2.27 5.86
N VAL A 61 11.56 -1.32 5.50
CA VAL A 61 11.63 -0.77 4.14
C VAL A 61 12.74 -1.45 3.36
N THR A 62 12.51 -1.72 2.07
CA THR A 62 13.57 -2.09 1.15
C THR A 62 13.58 -1.15 -0.04
N TYR A 63 14.76 -0.76 -0.52
CA TYR A 63 14.87 0.11 -1.71
C TYR A 63 14.21 -0.50 -2.95
N LYS A 64 14.20 -1.82 -3.03
CA LYS A 64 13.56 -2.56 -4.12
C LYS A 64 12.04 -2.39 -4.09
N LEU A 65 11.40 -2.49 -2.91
CA LEU A 65 9.96 -2.23 -2.75
C LEU A 65 9.61 -0.75 -2.93
N ILE A 66 10.47 0.17 -2.48
CA ILE A 66 10.28 1.60 -2.79
C ILE A 66 10.28 1.84 -4.29
N ALA A 67 11.22 1.26 -5.03
CA ALA A 67 11.27 1.41 -6.48
C ALA A 67 10.04 0.81 -7.19
N ALA A 68 9.56 -0.35 -6.71
CA ALA A 68 8.31 -0.94 -7.20
C ALA A 68 7.10 -0.04 -6.90
N ALA A 69 7.01 0.50 -5.69
CA ALA A 69 5.96 1.45 -5.31
C ALA A 69 5.99 2.72 -6.18
N ILE A 70 7.18 3.27 -6.43
CA ILE A 70 7.36 4.43 -7.34
C ILE A 70 6.84 4.11 -8.75
N ALA A 71 7.24 2.98 -9.33
CA ALA A 71 6.82 2.59 -10.67
C ALA A 71 5.31 2.37 -10.75
N ASN A 72 4.72 1.75 -9.73
CA ASN A 72 3.28 1.53 -9.64
C ASN A 72 2.50 2.83 -9.39
N ALA A 73 2.97 3.71 -8.52
CA ALA A 73 2.34 5.00 -8.28
C ALA A 73 2.28 5.84 -9.56
N ASN A 74 3.38 5.91 -10.30
CA ASN A 74 3.45 6.62 -11.57
C ASN A 74 2.49 6.04 -12.62
N TYR A 75 2.34 4.72 -12.68
CA TYR A 75 1.36 4.06 -13.54
C TYR A 75 -0.08 4.34 -13.10
N SER A 76 -0.37 4.11 -11.82
CA SER A 76 -1.72 4.21 -11.24
C SER A 76 -2.27 5.63 -11.31
N ASP A 77 -1.39 6.63 -11.23
CA ASP A 77 -1.70 8.06 -11.36
C ASP A 77 -2.28 8.43 -12.75
N VAL A 78 -1.98 7.64 -13.76
CA VAL A 78 -2.44 7.87 -15.14
C VAL A 78 -3.49 6.84 -15.58
N LYS A 79 -3.35 5.57 -15.16
CA LYS A 79 -4.18 4.46 -15.60
C LYS A 79 -5.27 4.04 -14.63
N PHE A 80 -5.29 4.60 -13.43
CA PHE A 80 -6.33 4.39 -12.44
C PHE A 80 -6.58 2.92 -12.08
N GLY A 81 -5.54 2.22 -11.62
CA GLY A 81 -5.62 0.81 -11.24
C GLY A 81 -4.27 0.18 -10.95
N HIS A 82 -4.31 -1.06 -10.51
CA HIS A 82 -3.11 -1.85 -10.29
C HIS A 82 -2.36 -2.14 -11.60
N SER A 83 -1.05 -1.96 -11.59
CA SER A 83 -0.21 -2.24 -12.77
C SER A 83 -0.03 -3.74 -13.03
N MET A 84 -0.11 -4.56 -12.00
CA MET A 84 0.16 -6.01 -12.02
C MET A 84 1.53 -6.39 -12.60
N GLN A 85 2.50 -5.47 -12.57
CA GLN A 85 3.82 -5.69 -13.18
C GLN A 85 4.83 -6.35 -12.26
N PHE A 86 4.55 -6.40 -10.97
CA PHE A 86 5.43 -6.99 -9.95
C PHE A 86 4.70 -8.08 -9.17
N ASP A 87 5.45 -9.11 -8.77
CA ASP A 87 4.95 -10.16 -7.87
C ASP A 87 5.01 -9.67 -6.41
N THR A 88 4.17 -8.69 -6.11
CA THR A 88 3.99 -8.10 -4.78
C THR A 88 2.51 -7.88 -4.52
N SER A 89 2.10 -7.87 -3.26
CA SER A 89 0.78 -7.33 -2.91
C SER A 89 0.82 -5.80 -2.91
N GLU A 90 -0.27 -5.16 -3.29
CA GLU A 90 -0.35 -3.72 -3.46
C GLU A 90 -1.66 -3.17 -2.92
N ASN A 91 -1.58 -2.11 -2.13
CA ASN A 91 -2.72 -1.26 -1.77
C ASN A 91 -2.61 0.06 -2.54
N LEU A 92 -3.72 0.49 -3.13
CA LEU A 92 -3.83 1.78 -3.82
C LEU A 92 -4.83 2.70 -3.12
N ALA A 93 -4.54 3.98 -3.10
CA ALA A 93 -5.49 5.02 -2.74
C ALA A 93 -5.35 6.24 -3.67
N TRP A 94 -6.48 6.84 -3.99
CA TRP A 94 -6.55 8.12 -4.67
C TRP A 94 -7.24 9.10 -3.72
N ASN A 95 -6.48 9.63 -2.79
CA ASN A 95 -7.01 10.34 -1.63
C ASN A 95 -6.54 11.79 -1.50
N TYR A 96 -6.02 12.34 -2.57
CA TYR A 96 -5.67 13.76 -2.66
C TYR A 96 -4.62 14.20 -1.62
N GLY A 97 -3.58 13.40 -1.41
CA GLY A 97 -2.46 13.75 -0.53
C GLY A 97 -2.72 13.62 0.95
N THR A 98 -3.69 12.81 1.34
CA THR A 98 -3.95 12.50 2.75
C THR A 98 -3.46 11.11 3.13
N ASP A 99 -3.28 10.87 4.43
CA ASP A 99 -2.92 9.55 4.94
C ASP A 99 -3.93 8.48 4.46
N PRO A 100 -3.50 7.41 3.77
CA PRO A 100 -4.40 6.36 3.30
C PRO A 100 -4.92 5.44 4.43
N LYS A 101 -4.32 5.49 5.63
CA LYS A 101 -4.70 4.64 6.76
C LYS A 101 -6.19 4.73 7.13
N PRO A 102 -6.86 5.91 7.15
CA PRO A 102 -8.29 5.97 7.40
C PRO A 102 -9.13 5.16 6.39
N GLN A 103 -8.72 5.11 5.12
CA GLN A 103 -9.42 4.32 4.10
C GLN A 103 -9.06 2.85 4.19
N TRP A 104 -7.77 2.53 4.20
CA TRP A 104 -7.29 1.15 4.17
C TRP A 104 -7.51 0.40 5.48
N VAL A 105 -7.52 1.10 6.61
CA VAL A 105 -7.59 0.47 7.92
C VAL A 105 -8.91 0.78 8.61
N ASP A 106 -9.17 2.04 8.94
CA ASP A 106 -10.27 2.35 9.86
C ASP A 106 -11.63 2.02 9.25
N GLN A 107 -11.84 2.39 7.98
CA GLN A 107 -13.09 2.14 7.27
C GLN A 107 -13.27 0.66 6.96
N GLU A 108 -12.26 0.00 6.40
CA GLU A 108 -12.36 -1.41 6.03
C GLU A 108 -12.45 -2.34 7.24
N LYS A 109 -11.76 -1.98 8.35
CA LYS A 109 -11.93 -2.68 9.63
C LYS A 109 -13.37 -2.60 10.12
N ALA A 110 -14.02 -1.45 10.01
CA ALA A 110 -15.41 -1.33 10.42
C ALA A 110 -16.34 -2.23 9.58
N PHE A 111 -16.10 -2.33 8.28
CA PHE A 111 -16.84 -3.26 7.41
C PHE A 111 -16.55 -4.73 7.76
N PHE A 112 -15.30 -5.05 8.03
CA PHE A 112 -14.88 -6.38 8.47
C PHE A 112 -15.58 -6.77 9.79
N ASP A 113 -15.52 -5.91 10.80
CA ASP A 113 -16.10 -6.16 12.11
C ASP A 113 -17.62 -6.39 12.01
N GLN A 114 -18.31 -5.58 11.22
CA GLN A 114 -19.75 -5.76 11.00
C GLN A 114 -20.05 -7.05 10.25
N ALA A 115 -19.34 -7.38 9.19
CA ALA A 115 -19.52 -8.63 8.45
C ALA A 115 -19.28 -9.85 9.34
N VAL A 116 -18.25 -9.85 10.17
CA VAL A 116 -17.93 -10.93 11.10
C VAL A 116 -19.03 -11.07 12.16
N GLN A 117 -19.53 -9.97 12.69
CA GLN A 117 -20.62 -10.00 13.66
C GLN A 117 -21.91 -10.55 13.04
N GLU A 118 -22.29 -10.10 11.85
CA GLU A 118 -23.55 -10.53 11.20
C GLU A 118 -23.49 -11.98 10.73
N LEU A 119 -22.35 -12.43 10.20
CA LEU A 119 -22.23 -13.80 9.68
C LEU A 119 -21.94 -14.85 10.76
N TYR A 120 -21.21 -14.47 11.81
CA TYR A 120 -20.64 -15.42 12.77
C TYR A 120 -20.90 -15.10 14.25
N GLY A 121 -21.46 -13.92 14.57
CA GLY A 121 -21.70 -13.49 15.94
C GLY A 121 -20.44 -13.18 16.74
N VAL A 122 -19.29 -12.96 16.07
CA VAL A 122 -18.00 -12.72 16.70
C VAL A 122 -17.67 -11.22 16.63
N THR A 123 -17.01 -10.70 17.66
CA THR A 123 -16.59 -9.29 17.76
C THR A 123 -15.20 -9.18 18.38
N GLY A 124 -14.55 -8.02 18.18
CA GLY A 124 -13.29 -7.68 18.86
C GLY A 124 -12.04 -8.32 18.27
N LEU A 125 -12.10 -8.87 17.06
CA LEU A 125 -10.93 -9.41 16.38
C LEU A 125 -9.99 -8.27 15.95
N ILE A 126 -8.69 -8.43 16.25
CA ILE A 126 -7.64 -7.47 15.86
C ILE A 126 -6.38 -8.19 15.39
N GLY A 127 -5.56 -7.52 14.61
CA GLY A 127 -4.24 -7.99 14.20
C GLY A 127 -4.25 -9.42 13.66
N LYS A 128 -3.40 -10.28 14.22
CA LYS A 128 -3.29 -11.68 13.79
C LYS A 128 -4.60 -12.45 13.92
N ASP A 129 -5.37 -12.22 14.98
CA ASP A 129 -6.64 -12.97 15.19
C ASP A 129 -7.66 -12.63 14.11
N ALA A 130 -7.73 -11.37 13.66
CA ALA A 130 -8.58 -10.97 12.54
C ALA A 130 -8.11 -11.60 11.23
N ALA A 131 -6.79 -11.61 10.97
CA ALA A 131 -6.22 -12.22 9.77
C ALA A 131 -6.47 -13.74 9.71
N ASP A 132 -6.26 -14.45 10.81
CA ASP A 132 -6.49 -15.91 10.90
C ASP A 132 -7.98 -16.25 10.80
N PHE A 133 -8.85 -15.43 11.41
CA PHE A 133 -10.29 -15.59 11.30
C PHE A 133 -10.74 -15.46 9.84
N TYR A 134 -10.28 -14.44 9.13
CA TYR A 134 -10.59 -14.28 7.71
C TYR A 134 -10.16 -15.48 6.87
N LYS A 135 -8.94 -16.01 7.10
CA LYS A 135 -8.41 -17.19 6.37
C LYS A 135 -9.22 -18.46 6.61
N SER A 136 -9.83 -18.59 7.79
CA SER A 136 -10.58 -19.79 8.18
C SER A 136 -12.09 -19.69 7.93
N HIS A 137 -12.61 -18.51 7.55
CA HIS A 137 -14.04 -18.26 7.35
C HIS A 137 -14.31 -17.62 5.98
N SER A 138 -15.14 -18.27 5.17
CA SER A 138 -15.50 -17.78 3.84
C SER A 138 -16.65 -16.78 3.90
N GLY A 139 -16.79 -15.96 2.85
CA GLY A 139 -17.97 -15.11 2.65
C GLY A 139 -17.88 -13.70 3.22
N ILE A 140 -16.87 -13.38 4.03
CA ILE A 140 -16.69 -12.03 4.62
C ILE A 140 -16.57 -10.97 3.52
N GLU A 141 -15.65 -11.14 2.56
CA GLU A 141 -15.47 -10.22 1.44
C GLU A 141 -16.75 -10.10 0.59
N SER A 142 -17.40 -11.23 0.31
CA SER A 142 -18.65 -11.23 -0.45
C SER A 142 -19.76 -10.47 0.27
N TYR A 143 -19.89 -10.64 1.59
CA TYR A 143 -20.83 -9.89 2.40
C TYR A 143 -20.54 -8.40 2.34
N VAL A 144 -19.29 -8.00 2.53
CA VAL A 144 -18.88 -6.59 2.48
C VAL A 144 -19.19 -5.97 1.11
N ASN A 145 -18.82 -6.61 0.03
CA ASN A 145 -19.10 -6.15 -1.34
C ASN A 145 -20.59 -5.93 -1.61
N GLN A 146 -21.45 -6.78 -1.04
CA GLN A 146 -22.88 -6.73 -1.26
C GLN A 146 -23.60 -5.67 -0.40
N HIS A 147 -23.15 -5.46 0.84
CA HIS A 147 -23.87 -4.65 1.82
C HIS A 147 -23.29 -3.26 2.02
N PHE A 148 -22.01 -3.04 1.66
CA PHE A 148 -21.36 -1.73 1.83
C PHE A 148 -20.91 -1.14 0.50
N LYS A 149 -20.88 0.19 0.46
CA LYS A 149 -20.38 0.94 -0.70
C LYS A 149 -19.52 2.10 -0.26
N VAL A 150 -18.46 2.36 -1.04
CA VAL A 150 -17.61 3.54 -0.90
C VAL A 150 -17.65 4.31 -2.22
N ALA A 151 -18.02 5.57 -2.19
CA ALA A 151 -18.20 6.41 -3.39
C ALA A 151 -19.10 5.77 -4.48
N GLY A 152 -20.07 4.94 -4.09
CA GLY A 152 -20.98 4.23 -5.00
C GLY A 152 -20.49 2.88 -5.53
N TYR A 153 -19.26 2.51 -5.25
CA TYR A 153 -18.67 1.20 -5.63
C TYR A 153 -18.75 0.20 -4.47
N PRO A 154 -18.81 -1.12 -4.75
CA PRO A 154 -18.73 -2.14 -3.71
C PRO A 154 -17.50 -1.92 -2.83
N ALA A 155 -17.69 -2.00 -1.50
CA ALA A 155 -16.61 -1.91 -0.56
C ALA A 155 -15.78 -3.20 -0.53
N THR A 156 -14.55 -3.12 -0.03
CA THR A 156 -13.62 -4.24 0.17
C THR A 156 -13.06 -4.22 1.59
N VAL A 157 -12.42 -5.29 2.01
CA VAL A 157 -11.58 -5.37 3.20
C VAL A 157 -10.13 -5.75 2.87
N GLY A 158 -9.81 -5.79 1.58
CA GLY A 158 -8.51 -6.27 1.08
C GLY A 158 -7.33 -5.45 1.58
N HIS A 159 -7.44 -4.11 1.61
CA HIS A 159 -6.36 -3.25 2.08
C HIS A 159 -6.11 -3.46 3.59
N TYR A 160 -7.17 -3.52 4.39
CA TYR A 160 -7.08 -3.83 5.81
C TYR A 160 -6.38 -5.17 6.06
N LEU A 161 -6.80 -6.22 5.35
CA LEU A 161 -6.22 -7.56 5.50
C LEU A 161 -4.75 -7.62 5.11
N HIS A 162 -4.31 -6.86 4.10
CA HIS A 162 -2.89 -6.71 3.78
C HIS A 162 -2.14 -6.06 4.94
N VAL A 163 -2.66 -4.94 5.47
CA VAL A 163 -2.00 -4.21 6.56
C VAL A 163 -1.85 -5.07 7.82
N ILE A 164 -2.83 -5.93 8.14
CA ILE A 164 -2.77 -6.80 9.33
C ILE A 164 -2.18 -8.18 9.07
N SER A 165 -1.72 -8.49 7.87
CA SER A 165 -1.12 -9.79 7.58
C SER A 165 0.17 -9.99 8.40
N PRO A 166 0.26 -11.06 9.20
CA PRO A 166 1.48 -11.38 9.96
C PRO A 166 2.60 -11.93 9.06
N GLU A 167 2.27 -12.32 7.83
CA GLU A 167 3.21 -12.90 6.86
C GLU A 167 3.98 -11.83 6.09
N ILE A 168 3.52 -10.58 6.11
CA ILE A 168 4.19 -9.45 5.47
C ILE A 168 5.22 -8.88 6.44
N GLY A 169 6.46 -8.73 5.98
CA GLY A 169 7.57 -8.20 6.77
C GLY A 169 8.14 -6.90 6.22
N TYR A 170 7.82 -6.56 4.99
CA TYR A 170 8.47 -5.45 4.28
C TYR A 170 7.46 -4.61 3.52
N MET A 171 7.78 -3.32 3.33
CA MET A 171 6.98 -2.40 2.53
C MET A 171 7.85 -1.48 1.69
N GLY A 172 7.27 -0.96 0.65
CA GLY A 172 7.65 0.27 -0.01
C GLY A 172 6.40 1.09 -0.25
N MET A 173 6.48 2.39 -0.08
CA MET A 173 5.38 3.30 -0.33
C MET A 173 5.84 4.48 -1.17
N ALA A 174 4.99 4.95 -2.05
CA ALA A 174 5.26 6.10 -2.90
C ALA A 174 4.02 6.96 -3.09
N VAL A 175 4.25 8.23 -3.32
CA VAL A 175 3.25 9.23 -3.68
C VAL A 175 3.57 9.73 -5.08
N CYS A 176 2.55 9.89 -5.93
CA CYS A 176 2.66 10.55 -7.23
C CYS A 176 1.59 11.63 -7.32
N SER A 177 1.94 12.81 -7.83
CA SER A 177 1.07 13.98 -7.84
C SER A 177 0.87 14.57 -9.24
N LYS A 178 1.18 13.83 -10.31
CA LYS A 178 1.09 14.32 -11.70
C LYS A 178 -0.19 13.95 -12.45
N GLY A 179 -1.05 13.18 -11.82
CA GLY A 179 -2.22 12.61 -12.47
C GLY A 179 -3.36 13.60 -12.70
N THR A 180 -4.18 13.22 -13.68
CA THR A 180 -5.45 13.87 -13.96
C THR A 180 -6.53 12.83 -14.18
N MET A 181 -7.67 12.99 -13.53
CA MET A 181 -8.83 12.13 -13.73
C MET A 181 -9.97 12.92 -14.34
N ASN A 182 -10.50 12.43 -15.48
CA ASN A 182 -11.61 13.09 -16.20
C ASN A 182 -11.38 14.59 -16.47
N GLY A 183 -10.12 14.98 -16.71
CA GLY A 183 -9.74 16.37 -16.96
C GLY A 183 -9.52 17.23 -15.69
N TRP A 184 -9.71 16.65 -14.50
CA TRP A 184 -9.41 17.30 -13.23
C TRP A 184 -8.05 16.84 -12.72
N LYS A 185 -7.23 17.81 -12.29
CA LYS A 185 -5.96 17.46 -11.66
C LYS A 185 -6.23 16.74 -10.33
N THR A 186 -5.61 15.59 -10.18
CA THR A 186 -5.56 14.88 -8.90
C THR A 186 -4.30 15.27 -8.16
N ASP A 187 -4.42 15.61 -6.88
CA ASP A 187 -3.30 16.15 -6.12
C ASP A 187 -2.27 15.10 -5.75
N SER A 188 -2.69 13.83 -5.56
CA SER A 188 -1.76 12.71 -5.38
C SER A 188 -2.44 11.36 -5.53
N PHE A 189 -1.64 10.36 -5.88
CA PHE A 189 -2.00 8.95 -5.83
C PHE A 189 -0.94 8.23 -4.98
N ASP A 190 -1.41 7.56 -3.94
CA ASP A 190 -0.54 6.83 -3.02
C ASP A 190 -0.64 5.33 -3.31
N THR A 191 0.49 4.63 -3.30
CA THR A 191 0.53 3.19 -3.41
C THR A 191 1.51 2.61 -2.40
N ALA A 192 1.12 1.50 -1.80
CA ALA A 192 2.00 0.71 -0.94
C ALA A 192 2.23 -0.65 -1.57
N ASN A 193 3.48 -1.06 -1.71
CA ASN A 193 3.84 -2.42 -2.04
C ASN A 193 4.27 -3.13 -0.76
N LEU A 194 3.58 -4.22 -0.45
CA LEU A 194 3.80 -5.03 0.74
C LEU A 194 4.46 -6.33 0.34
N GLY A 195 5.73 -6.50 0.69
CA GLY A 195 6.53 -7.67 0.32
C GLY A 195 6.42 -8.80 1.33
N TRP A 196 6.24 -10.02 0.83
CA TRP A 196 6.28 -11.24 1.64
C TRP A 196 7.70 -11.52 2.12
N ALA A 197 7.82 -11.98 3.36
CA ALA A 197 9.10 -12.44 3.87
C ALA A 197 9.67 -13.57 2.98
N GLY A 198 10.91 -13.43 2.51
CA GLY A 198 11.56 -14.46 1.67
C GLY A 198 11.26 -14.40 0.17
N SER A 199 10.47 -13.42 -0.30
CA SER A 199 10.06 -13.31 -1.72
C SER A 199 11.12 -12.70 -2.66
N GLY A 200 12.35 -12.46 -2.20
CA GLY A 200 13.39 -11.75 -2.98
C GLY A 200 13.25 -10.23 -3.00
N TRP A 201 12.23 -9.69 -2.32
CA TRP A 201 12.00 -8.27 -2.12
C TRP A 201 12.63 -7.74 -0.83
N ASN A 202 13.13 -8.61 0.04
CA ASN A 202 13.64 -8.38 1.38
C ASN A 202 15.15 -8.07 1.46
N MET A 203 15.76 -7.64 0.37
CA MET A 203 17.21 -7.38 0.36
C MET A 203 17.54 -6.08 1.11
N ASN A 204 18.49 -6.19 2.05
CA ASN A 204 18.99 -5.07 2.85
C ASN A 204 17.87 -4.21 3.45
N PRO A 205 17.00 -4.81 4.30
CA PRO A 205 15.92 -4.06 4.92
C PRO A 205 16.47 -3.06 5.93
N ILE A 206 15.81 -1.92 6.02
CA ILE A 206 16.08 -0.85 6.97
C ILE A 206 14.77 -0.46 7.67
N SER A 207 14.85 0.18 8.82
CA SER A 207 13.68 0.78 9.45
C SER A 207 13.17 1.99 8.65
N VAL A 208 11.93 2.41 8.90
CA VAL A 208 11.39 3.65 8.30
C VAL A 208 12.21 4.87 8.73
N ASP A 209 12.69 4.89 9.97
CA ASP A 209 13.51 5.99 10.49
C ASP A 209 14.91 6.04 9.85
N GLU A 210 15.49 4.90 9.49
CA GLU A 210 16.76 4.85 8.73
C GLU A 210 16.56 5.22 7.25
N TYR A 211 15.35 5.04 6.71
CA TYR A 211 15.01 5.46 5.37
C TYR A 211 14.82 6.98 5.26
N GLU A 212 14.28 7.64 6.30
CA GLU A 212 14.09 9.09 6.41
C GLU A 212 15.44 9.84 6.40
#